data_01bec372f9cbc1ce1fa71f4145e56062
#
_entry.id   01bec372f9cbc1ce1fa71f4145e56062
#
_cell.length_a   1.000
_cell.length_b   1.000
_cell.length_c   1.000
_cell.angle_alpha   90.00
_cell.angle_beta   90.00
_cell.angle_gamma   90.00
#
_symmetry.space_group_name_H-M   'P 1'
#
loop_
_entity.id
_entity.type
_entity.pdbx_description
1 polymer ?
#
loop_
_entity_poly.entity_id
_entity_poly.type
_entity_poly.pdbx_seq_one_letter_code
_entity_poly.pdbx_strand_id
1 'polypeptide(L)'
;FMYALVNGWLAPGMPVVEASSGSTAVSEAHFARVLGLPFIAVMPRSTSVEKIRLIEAQGGTCHFVDTADEMCAASQRLASELGGHFMDQFTYAERATDWRANNNIAESIFRQMEHEPHPVPAWVVCSAGTGGTSATIGRYASYRGFPTRVLCADPEHSAFHAHYSAHVEGRAAPEAAAPPSRIEGIGRPTAEPSFVPGCVDAMVKVPDALALAAMRYVNRRLGRRVGGSTGTNFVGVLRVAQAMRARGEDGSIVTILCDGGERYEHSYYNPDWYAAEGIDIEQADRVIAEAADGDGPLPDLQPVSRHPPRA
;
A
#
# COMPACT_ATOMS: atom_id res chain seq x y z
N PHE A 1 -0.91 -17.05 4.53
CA PHE A 1 -0.88 -18.38 5.20
C PHE A 1 -1.92 -19.34 4.61
N MET A 2 -3.19 -18.96 4.50
CA MET A 2 -4.24 -19.86 3.97
C MET A 2 -3.86 -20.42 2.60
N TYR A 3 -3.41 -19.58 1.69
CA TYR A 3 -2.98 -19.99 0.35
C TYR A 3 -1.81 -20.99 0.40
N ALA A 4 -0.81 -20.72 1.22
CA ALA A 4 0.35 -21.61 1.37
C ALA A 4 -0.03 -22.97 2.01
N LEU A 5 -0.93 -22.96 3.00
CA LEU A 5 -1.44 -24.17 3.64
C LEU A 5 -2.22 -25.05 2.68
N VAL A 6 -3.17 -24.50 1.92
CA VAL A 6 -4.02 -25.28 1.01
C VAL A 6 -3.27 -25.79 -0.22
N ASN A 7 -2.15 -25.15 -0.57
CA ASN A 7 -1.24 -25.63 -1.62
C ASN A 7 -0.16 -26.62 -1.10
N GLY A 8 -0.17 -26.93 0.20
CA GLY A 8 0.79 -27.85 0.78
C GLY A 8 2.22 -27.29 0.91
N TRP A 9 2.37 -25.97 0.86
CA TRP A 9 3.67 -25.31 0.99
C TRP A 9 4.11 -25.14 2.45
N LEU A 10 3.18 -25.26 3.38
CA LEU A 10 3.45 -25.24 4.81
C LEU A 10 3.05 -26.57 5.44
N ALA A 11 3.93 -27.09 6.29
CA ALA A 11 3.73 -28.28 7.08
C ALA A 11 3.93 -27.97 8.59
N PRO A 12 3.38 -28.79 9.51
CA PRO A 12 3.58 -28.58 10.95
C PRO A 12 5.06 -28.49 11.32
N GLY A 13 5.42 -27.43 12.08
CA GLY A 13 6.78 -27.17 12.52
C GLY A 13 7.73 -26.57 11.46
N MET A 14 7.28 -26.39 10.24
CA MET A 14 8.10 -25.82 9.17
C MET A 14 8.35 -24.32 9.43
N PRO A 15 9.61 -23.84 9.38
CA PRO A 15 9.89 -22.41 9.50
C PRO A 15 9.32 -21.60 8.33
N VAL A 16 8.73 -20.47 8.67
CA VAL A 16 8.24 -19.46 7.71
C VAL A 16 9.21 -18.29 7.69
N VAL A 17 9.61 -17.86 6.51
CA VAL A 17 10.55 -16.76 6.31
C VAL A 17 9.89 -15.68 5.47
N GLU A 18 10.08 -14.39 5.83
CA GLU A 18 9.60 -13.26 5.02
C GLU A 18 10.63 -12.12 4.99
N ALA A 19 10.76 -11.50 3.82
CA ALA A 19 11.57 -10.32 3.57
C ALA A 19 10.80 -9.06 3.95
N SER A 20 10.74 -8.72 5.23
CA SER A 20 9.99 -7.55 5.71
C SER A 20 10.44 -7.10 7.10
N SER A 21 10.47 -5.79 7.31
CA SER A 21 10.61 -5.15 8.63
C SER A 21 9.34 -4.39 9.06
N GLY A 22 8.29 -4.46 8.26
CA GLY A 22 7.06 -3.67 8.42
C GLY A 22 5.86 -4.47 8.94
N SER A 23 4.67 -3.95 8.63
CA SER A 23 3.40 -4.53 9.08
C SER A 23 3.18 -5.97 8.62
N THR A 24 3.69 -6.34 7.43
CA THR A 24 3.64 -7.71 6.94
C THR A 24 4.36 -8.66 7.90
N ALA A 25 5.61 -8.37 8.28
CA ALA A 25 6.36 -9.22 9.20
C ALA A 25 5.66 -9.36 10.57
N VAL A 26 5.09 -8.28 11.10
CA VAL A 26 4.34 -8.32 12.37
C VAL A 26 3.10 -9.21 12.25
N SER A 27 2.35 -9.07 11.15
CA SER A 27 1.14 -9.87 10.90
C SER A 27 1.48 -11.33 10.66
N GLU A 28 2.53 -11.61 9.91
CA GLU A 28 2.96 -12.98 9.63
C GLU A 28 3.52 -13.66 10.88
N ALA A 29 4.29 -12.96 11.71
CA ALA A 29 4.71 -13.47 13.03
C ALA A 29 3.52 -13.85 13.89
N HIS A 30 2.46 -13.00 13.93
CA HIS A 30 1.23 -13.29 14.65
C HIS A 30 0.55 -14.57 14.14
N PHE A 31 0.33 -14.70 12.83
CA PHE A 31 -0.34 -15.87 12.28
C PHE A 31 0.50 -17.13 12.35
N ALA A 32 1.83 -17.04 12.18
CA ALA A 32 2.74 -18.15 12.41
C ALA A 32 2.63 -18.67 13.84
N ARG A 33 2.61 -17.77 14.83
CA ARG A 33 2.37 -18.14 16.24
C ARG A 33 1.04 -18.84 16.45
N VAL A 34 -0.05 -18.34 15.86
CA VAL A 34 -1.39 -18.96 15.96
C VAL A 34 -1.37 -20.39 15.37
N LEU A 35 -0.60 -20.62 14.33
CA LEU A 35 -0.45 -21.91 13.65
C LEU A 35 0.62 -22.81 14.29
N GLY A 36 1.34 -22.34 15.31
CA GLY A 36 2.44 -23.07 15.91
C GLY A 36 3.66 -23.24 15.00
N LEU A 37 3.90 -22.30 14.08
CA LEU A 37 5.02 -22.30 13.14
C LEU A 37 6.11 -21.32 13.59
N PRO A 38 7.40 -21.67 13.50
CA PRO A 38 8.49 -20.70 13.66
C PRO A 38 8.42 -19.64 12.57
N PHE A 39 8.68 -18.37 12.92
CA PHE A 39 8.70 -17.26 11.96
C PHE A 39 10.00 -16.47 12.03
N ILE A 40 10.58 -16.16 10.87
CA ILE A 40 11.83 -15.41 10.73
C ILE A 40 11.62 -14.25 9.76
N ALA A 41 11.73 -13.03 10.27
CA ALA A 41 11.73 -11.82 9.45
C ALA A 41 13.17 -11.46 9.03
N VAL A 42 13.41 -11.33 7.74
CA VAL A 42 14.70 -10.87 7.21
C VAL A 42 14.63 -9.38 6.94
N MET A 43 15.58 -8.62 7.48
CA MET A 43 15.56 -7.16 7.46
C MET A 43 16.95 -6.54 7.51
N PRO A 44 17.13 -5.27 7.06
CA PRO A 44 18.40 -4.57 7.20
C PRO A 44 18.77 -4.34 8.68
N ARG A 45 20.08 -4.33 8.98
CA ARG A 45 20.60 -3.98 10.33
C ARG A 45 20.21 -2.57 10.78
N SER A 46 19.93 -1.69 9.84
CA SER A 46 19.45 -0.31 10.11
C SER A 46 17.97 -0.24 10.54
N THR A 47 17.25 -1.38 10.60
CA THR A 47 15.87 -1.42 11.07
C THR A 47 15.78 -0.95 12.52
N SER A 48 14.80 -0.07 12.81
CA SER A 48 14.64 0.49 14.15
C SER A 48 14.30 -0.59 15.20
N VAL A 49 14.73 -0.36 16.41
CA VAL A 49 14.50 -1.28 17.55
C VAL A 49 13.01 -1.47 17.83
N GLU A 50 12.20 -0.44 17.60
CA GLU A 50 10.75 -0.48 17.77
C GLU A 50 10.10 -1.51 16.81
N LYS A 51 10.53 -1.52 15.54
CA LYS A 51 10.05 -2.49 14.54
C LYS A 51 10.46 -3.93 14.90
N ILE A 52 11.69 -4.12 15.34
CA ILE A 52 12.19 -5.42 15.80
C ILE A 52 11.34 -5.92 16.97
N ARG A 53 11.11 -5.08 17.99
CA ARG A 53 10.31 -5.43 19.17
C ARG A 53 8.87 -5.81 18.83
N LEU A 54 8.26 -5.17 17.83
CA LEU A 54 6.90 -5.51 17.39
C LEU A 54 6.83 -6.93 16.82
N ILE A 55 7.82 -7.36 16.06
CA ILE A 55 7.90 -8.72 15.50
C ILE A 55 8.17 -9.74 16.60
N GLU A 56 9.14 -9.47 17.47
CA GLU A 56 9.50 -10.34 18.60
C GLU A 56 8.34 -10.50 19.60
N ALA A 57 7.57 -9.44 19.86
CA ALA A 57 6.36 -9.49 20.68
C ALA A 57 5.28 -10.44 20.13
N GLN A 58 5.29 -10.69 18.81
CA GLN A 58 4.45 -11.71 18.18
C GLN A 58 5.08 -13.11 18.17
N GLY A 59 6.30 -13.28 18.70
CA GLY A 59 7.00 -14.57 18.74
C GLY A 59 7.87 -14.84 17.51
N GLY A 60 8.02 -13.86 16.62
CA GLY A 60 8.94 -13.93 15.49
C GLY A 60 10.39 -13.71 15.92
N THR A 61 11.33 -14.14 15.08
CA THR A 61 12.76 -13.84 15.19
C THR A 61 13.20 -12.96 14.02
N CYS A 62 14.31 -12.22 14.20
CA CYS A 62 14.84 -11.32 13.18
C CYS A 62 16.19 -11.81 12.68
N HIS A 63 16.34 -11.91 11.36
CA HIS A 63 17.60 -12.18 10.68
C HIS A 63 18.05 -10.91 9.95
N PHE A 64 19.32 -10.49 10.19
CA PHE A 64 19.81 -9.21 9.71
C PHE A 64 20.71 -9.35 8.50
N VAL A 65 20.44 -8.53 7.47
CA VAL A 65 21.27 -8.32 6.29
C VAL A 65 21.86 -6.91 6.28
N ASP A 66 22.85 -6.63 5.45
CA ASP A 66 23.51 -5.32 5.44
C ASP A 66 22.66 -4.29 4.67
N THR A 67 22.03 -4.71 3.57
CA THR A 67 21.23 -3.82 2.72
C THR A 67 19.82 -4.38 2.46
N ALA A 68 18.88 -3.50 2.08
CA ALA A 68 17.52 -3.90 1.75
C ALA A 68 17.44 -4.81 0.50
N ASP A 69 18.35 -4.63 -0.44
CA ASP A 69 18.39 -5.40 -1.69
C ASP A 69 18.76 -6.87 -1.47
N GLU A 70 19.43 -7.18 -0.35
CA GLU A 70 19.80 -8.54 0.01
C GLU A 70 18.65 -9.35 0.61
N MET A 71 17.59 -8.70 1.09
CA MET A 71 16.53 -9.32 1.89
C MET A 71 15.90 -10.53 1.21
N CYS A 72 15.45 -10.39 -0.04
CA CYS A 72 14.76 -11.48 -0.76
C CYS A 72 15.69 -12.67 -1.00
N ALA A 73 16.93 -12.41 -1.46
CA ALA A 73 17.91 -13.46 -1.70
C ALA A 73 18.32 -14.17 -0.40
N ALA A 74 18.47 -13.44 0.70
CA ALA A 74 18.76 -14.00 2.01
C ALA A 74 17.58 -14.82 2.55
N SER A 75 16.33 -14.33 2.37
CA SER A 75 15.13 -15.07 2.76
C SER A 75 15.01 -16.40 2.03
N GLN A 76 15.24 -16.41 0.73
CA GLN A 76 15.20 -17.62 -0.09
C GLN A 76 16.29 -18.63 0.34
N ARG A 77 17.51 -18.16 0.58
CA ARG A 77 18.60 -19.03 1.10
C ARG A 77 18.26 -19.60 2.45
N LEU A 78 17.86 -18.74 3.39
CA LEU A 78 17.53 -19.14 4.75
C LEU A 78 16.40 -20.16 4.81
N ALA A 79 15.33 -19.93 4.03
CA ALA A 79 14.23 -20.90 3.91
C ALA A 79 14.73 -22.24 3.39
N SER A 80 15.58 -22.26 2.36
CA SER A 80 16.14 -23.50 1.80
C SER A 80 17.03 -24.25 2.81
N GLU A 81 17.88 -23.53 3.54
CA GLU A 81 18.81 -24.10 4.55
C GLU A 81 18.07 -24.72 5.73
N LEU A 82 16.94 -24.12 6.13
CA LEU A 82 16.13 -24.56 7.26
C LEU A 82 15.03 -25.58 6.87
N GLY A 83 14.87 -25.91 5.59
CA GLY A 83 13.75 -26.68 5.11
C GLY A 83 12.41 -25.99 5.33
N GLY A 84 12.42 -24.65 5.29
CA GLY A 84 11.29 -23.76 5.52
C GLY A 84 10.65 -23.26 4.23
N HIS A 85 9.71 -22.32 4.38
CA HIS A 85 9.01 -21.69 3.26
C HIS A 85 9.22 -20.17 3.29
N PHE A 86 9.67 -19.60 2.17
CA PHE A 86 9.71 -18.16 1.95
C PHE A 86 8.36 -17.70 1.38
N MET A 87 7.65 -16.82 2.10
CA MET A 87 6.31 -16.36 1.72
C MET A 87 6.30 -15.48 0.48
N ASP A 88 7.39 -14.70 0.28
CA ASP A 88 7.63 -13.87 -0.91
C ASP A 88 6.44 -12.98 -1.29
N GLN A 89 6.10 -12.03 -0.42
CA GLN A 89 5.01 -11.09 -0.65
C GLN A 89 5.14 -10.31 -1.96
N PHE A 90 6.35 -10.04 -2.40
CA PHE A 90 6.61 -9.27 -3.62
C PHE A 90 6.21 -10.01 -4.90
N THR A 91 6.25 -11.34 -4.86
CA THR A 91 5.79 -12.19 -5.96
C THR A 91 4.35 -12.64 -5.79
N TYR A 92 3.92 -12.97 -4.56
CA TYR A 92 2.68 -13.71 -4.34
C TYR A 92 1.53 -12.93 -3.68
N ALA A 93 1.72 -11.70 -3.22
CA ALA A 93 0.67 -10.96 -2.51
C ALA A 93 -0.63 -10.81 -3.33
N GLU A 94 -0.54 -10.70 -4.64
CA GLU A 94 -1.70 -10.54 -5.52
C GLU A 94 -2.57 -11.80 -5.65
N ARG A 95 -1.99 -12.99 -5.45
CA ARG A 95 -2.68 -14.29 -5.56
C ARG A 95 -2.90 -14.97 -4.22
N ALA A 96 -2.20 -14.56 -3.17
CA ALA A 96 -2.32 -15.14 -1.84
C ALA A 96 -3.67 -14.82 -1.18
N THR A 97 -4.36 -13.77 -1.61
CA THR A 97 -5.68 -13.40 -1.14
C THR A 97 -6.74 -14.06 -2.02
N ASP A 98 -7.67 -14.82 -1.41
CA ASP A 98 -8.86 -15.26 -2.14
C ASP A 98 -9.84 -14.10 -2.30
N TRP A 99 -9.68 -13.38 -3.39
CA TRP A 99 -10.48 -12.21 -3.73
C TRP A 99 -11.95 -12.55 -4.06
N ARG A 100 -12.29 -13.82 -4.23
CA ARG A 100 -13.67 -14.30 -4.47
C ARG A 100 -14.42 -14.64 -3.19
N ALA A 101 -13.70 -15.00 -2.14
CA ALA A 101 -14.27 -15.46 -0.89
C ALA A 101 -14.57 -14.31 0.08
N ASN A 102 -15.19 -14.65 1.19
CA ASN A 102 -15.39 -13.77 2.34
C ASN A 102 -14.04 -13.44 3.02
N ASN A 103 -14.04 -12.40 3.84
CA ASN A 103 -12.89 -11.99 4.66
C ASN A 103 -11.70 -11.42 3.87
N ASN A 104 -11.92 -10.89 2.68
CA ASN A 104 -10.95 -10.05 2.02
C ASN A 104 -11.35 -8.56 2.08
N ILE A 105 -10.37 -7.69 1.79
CA ILE A 105 -10.57 -6.24 1.90
C ILE A 105 -11.65 -5.71 0.95
N ALA A 106 -11.76 -6.29 -0.25
CA ALA A 106 -12.75 -5.85 -1.23
C ALA A 106 -14.18 -6.20 -0.76
N GLU A 107 -14.43 -7.43 -0.36
CA GLU A 107 -15.72 -7.84 0.20
C GLU A 107 -16.11 -6.96 1.39
N SER A 108 -15.15 -6.69 2.28
CA SER A 108 -15.37 -5.82 3.44
C SER A 108 -15.77 -4.39 3.04
N ILE A 109 -15.13 -3.82 2.00
CA ILE A 109 -15.49 -2.49 1.48
C ILE A 109 -16.94 -2.50 1.01
N PHE A 110 -17.31 -3.39 0.09
CA PHE A 110 -18.64 -3.40 -0.50
C PHE A 110 -19.73 -3.68 0.55
N ARG A 111 -19.47 -4.56 1.52
CA ARG A 111 -20.41 -4.81 2.63
C ARG A 111 -20.58 -3.59 3.54
N GLN A 112 -19.52 -2.86 3.87
CA GLN A 112 -19.63 -1.63 4.65
C GLN A 112 -20.42 -0.54 3.90
N MET A 113 -20.37 -0.54 2.58
CA MET A 113 -21.08 0.42 1.75
C MET A 113 -22.57 0.12 1.53
N GLU A 114 -23.07 -1.07 1.89
CA GLU A 114 -24.45 -1.51 1.61
C GLU A 114 -25.53 -0.54 2.11
N HIS A 115 -25.25 0.20 3.16
CA HIS A 115 -26.19 1.14 3.78
C HIS A 115 -25.94 2.61 3.42
N GLU A 116 -24.98 2.88 2.56
CA GLU A 116 -24.64 4.22 2.10
C GLU A 116 -25.52 4.63 0.90
N PRO A 117 -25.73 5.93 0.66
CA PRO A 117 -26.54 6.41 -0.48
C PRO A 117 -26.09 5.88 -1.85
N HIS A 118 -24.78 5.64 -2.01
CA HIS A 118 -24.19 5.03 -3.20
C HIS A 118 -23.44 3.76 -2.79
N PRO A 119 -24.15 2.62 -2.61
CA PRO A 119 -23.60 1.40 -2.03
C PRO A 119 -22.56 0.71 -2.91
N VAL A 120 -22.58 0.96 -4.22
CA VAL A 120 -21.51 0.54 -5.13
C VAL A 120 -20.60 1.74 -5.38
N PRO A 121 -19.38 1.76 -4.84
CA PRO A 121 -18.48 2.89 -5.02
C PRO A 121 -18.20 3.19 -6.50
N ALA A 122 -18.22 4.45 -6.88
CA ALA A 122 -17.73 4.87 -8.20
C ALA A 122 -16.22 4.66 -8.31
N TRP A 123 -15.51 4.92 -7.20
CA TRP A 123 -14.08 4.72 -7.10
C TRP A 123 -13.68 4.11 -5.77
N VAL A 124 -12.67 3.25 -5.83
CA VAL A 124 -11.87 2.86 -4.67
C VAL A 124 -10.45 3.37 -4.88
N VAL A 125 -9.93 4.12 -3.90
CA VAL A 125 -8.58 4.69 -3.93
C VAL A 125 -7.72 3.93 -2.94
N CYS A 126 -6.60 3.39 -3.41
CA CYS A 126 -5.60 2.71 -2.59
C CYS A 126 -4.19 3.03 -3.11
N SER A 127 -3.18 2.76 -2.32
CA SER A 127 -1.77 2.77 -2.71
C SER A 127 -1.24 1.35 -2.88
N ALA A 128 -0.04 1.22 -3.44
CA ALA A 128 0.63 -0.06 -3.64
C ALA A 128 1.98 -0.12 -2.91
N GLY A 129 2.15 -1.14 -2.07
CA GLY A 129 3.45 -1.60 -1.56
C GLY A 129 3.92 -2.82 -2.33
N THR A 130 3.07 -3.85 -2.42
CA THR A 130 3.25 -5.03 -3.28
C THR A 130 2.25 -5.08 -4.44
N GLY A 131 1.16 -4.31 -4.35
CA GLY A 131 0.06 -4.37 -5.31
C GLY A 131 -1.06 -5.36 -4.96
N GLY A 132 -0.91 -6.15 -3.90
CA GLY A 132 -1.92 -7.14 -3.50
C GLY A 132 -3.29 -6.55 -3.21
N THR A 133 -3.35 -5.37 -2.58
CA THR A 133 -4.60 -4.66 -2.27
C THR A 133 -5.33 -4.20 -3.53
N SER A 134 -4.63 -3.51 -4.44
CA SER A 134 -5.22 -3.03 -5.71
C SER A 134 -5.67 -4.19 -6.60
N ALA A 135 -4.89 -5.28 -6.67
CA ALA A 135 -5.26 -6.48 -7.41
C ALA A 135 -6.52 -7.15 -6.82
N THR A 136 -6.62 -7.27 -5.49
CA THR A 136 -7.78 -7.85 -4.81
C THR A 136 -9.04 -7.05 -5.11
N ILE A 137 -8.98 -5.72 -4.97
CA ILE A 137 -10.14 -4.83 -5.20
C ILE A 137 -10.57 -4.85 -6.67
N GLY A 138 -9.63 -4.70 -7.60
CA GLY A 138 -9.94 -4.67 -9.02
C GLY A 138 -10.49 -6.00 -9.53
N ARG A 139 -9.94 -7.13 -9.11
CA ARG A 139 -10.47 -8.47 -9.44
C ARG A 139 -11.85 -8.70 -8.86
N TYR A 140 -12.08 -8.31 -7.61
CA TYR A 140 -13.39 -8.44 -6.98
C TYR A 140 -14.46 -7.62 -7.70
N ALA A 141 -14.18 -6.34 -7.98
CA ALA A 141 -15.10 -5.48 -8.72
C ALA A 141 -15.43 -6.06 -10.10
N SER A 142 -14.43 -6.51 -10.85
CA SER A 142 -14.62 -7.16 -12.15
C SER A 142 -15.43 -8.46 -12.05
N TYR A 143 -15.12 -9.31 -11.09
CA TYR A 143 -15.82 -10.57 -10.86
C TYR A 143 -17.30 -10.37 -10.51
N ARG A 144 -17.60 -9.34 -9.71
CA ARG A 144 -18.96 -8.99 -9.30
C ARG A 144 -19.71 -8.20 -10.39
N GLY A 145 -19.04 -7.81 -11.47
CA GLY A 145 -19.60 -6.95 -12.51
C GLY A 145 -19.93 -5.54 -12.04
N PHE A 146 -19.23 -5.04 -11.00
CA PHE A 146 -19.42 -3.68 -10.51
C PHE A 146 -18.72 -2.66 -11.42
N PRO A 147 -19.35 -1.47 -11.65
CA PRO A 147 -18.73 -0.41 -12.42
C PRO A 147 -17.64 0.35 -11.65
N THR A 148 -17.30 -0.10 -10.47
CA THR A 148 -16.28 0.49 -9.59
C THR A 148 -14.93 0.54 -10.28
N ARG A 149 -14.29 1.70 -10.25
CA ARG A 149 -12.94 1.93 -10.76
C ARG A 149 -11.93 1.96 -9.61
N VAL A 150 -10.72 1.51 -9.87
CA VAL A 150 -9.61 1.53 -8.90
C VAL A 150 -8.58 2.57 -9.30
N LEU A 151 -8.35 3.56 -8.43
CA LEU A 151 -7.23 4.48 -8.55
C LEU A 151 -6.12 4.06 -7.60
N CYS A 152 -4.91 3.88 -8.12
CA CYS A 152 -3.71 3.68 -7.31
C CYS A 152 -2.97 5.00 -7.13
N ALA A 153 -2.87 5.48 -5.88
CA ALA A 153 -2.10 6.65 -5.52
C ALA A 153 -0.68 6.22 -5.15
N ASP A 154 0.30 6.59 -5.96
CA ASP A 154 1.69 6.15 -5.85
C ASP A 154 2.57 7.29 -5.32
N PRO A 155 3.49 7.04 -4.36
CA PRO A 155 4.43 8.06 -3.90
C PRO A 155 5.33 8.56 -5.03
N GLU A 156 5.83 9.78 -4.91
CA GLU A 156 6.71 10.35 -5.94
C GLU A 156 7.99 9.53 -6.18
N HIS A 157 8.50 8.88 -5.15
CA HIS A 157 9.67 7.99 -5.21
C HIS A 157 9.23 6.53 -5.32
N SER A 158 8.64 6.16 -6.49
CA SER A 158 8.17 4.80 -6.78
C SER A 158 8.24 4.49 -8.26
N ALA A 159 8.53 3.24 -8.59
CA ALA A 159 8.55 2.75 -9.96
C ALA A 159 7.16 2.38 -10.51
N PHE A 160 6.14 2.21 -9.66
CA PHE A 160 4.84 1.69 -10.10
C PHE A 160 4.13 2.61 -11.09
N HIS A 161 4.14 3.93 -10.85
CA HIS A 161 3.50 4.89 -11.76
C HIS A 161 4.12 4.82 -13.17
N ALA A 162 5.45 4.80 -13.28
CA ALA A 162 6.13 4.71 -14.56
C ALA A 162 5.89 3.35 -15.25
N HIS A 163 5.84 2.26 -14.46
CA HIS A 163 5.51 0.92 -14.95
C HIS A 163 4.05 0.88 -15.48
N TYR A 164 3.10 1.42 -14.75
CA TYR A 164 1.70 1.51 -15.17
C TYR A 164 1.52 2.36 -16.43
N SER A 165 2.19 3.52 -16.50
CA SER A 165 2.18 4.39 -17.69
C SER A 165 2.67 3.65 -18.93
N ALA A 166 3.79 2.94 -18.80
CA ALA A 166 4.32 2.10 -19.88
C ALA A 166 3.34 1.01 -20.32
N HIS A 167 2.68 0.35 -19.36
CA HIS A 167 1.65 -0.66 -19.65
C HIS A 167 0.47 -0.07 -20.44
N VAL A 168 -0.04 1.11 -20.02
CA VAL A 168 -1.17 1.78 -20.70
C VAL A 168 -0.79 2.22 -22.12
N GLU A 169 0.45 2.68 -22.30
CA GLU A 169 0.98 3.13 -23.59
C GLU A 169 1.46 1.97 -24.50
N GLY A 170 1.47 0.74 -24.00
CA GLY A 170 1.94 -0.44 -24.75
C GLY A 170 3.44 -0.43 -25.02
N ARG A 171 4.24 0.24 -24.18
CA ARG A 171 5.71 0.30 -24.29
C ARG A 171 6.39 -0.49 -23.17
N ALA A 172 7.70 -0.72 -23.34
CA ALA A 172 8.49 -1.35 -22.29
C ALA A 172 8.56 -0.47 -21.02
N ALA A 173 8.47 -1.11 -19.86
CA ALA A 173 8.67 -0.42 -18.60
C ALA A 173 10.14 0.07 -18.45
N PRO A 174 10.36 1.19 -17.73
CA PRO A 174 11.71 1.63 -17.43
C PRO A 174 12.46 0.59 -16.59
N GLU A 175 13.73 0.35 -16.91
CA GLU A 175 14.60 -0.53 -16.13
C GLU A 175 15.23 0.18 -14.92
N ALA A 176 15.29 1.52 -14.96
CA ALA A 176 15.91 2.30 -13.89
C ALA A 176 15.11 2.22 -12.61
N ALA A 177 15.77 1.89 -11.51
CA ALA A 177 15.17 1.92 -10.19
C ALA A 177 14.84 3.37 -9.78
N ALA A 178 13.69 3.54 -9.12
CA ALA A 178 13.33 4.79 -8.47
C ALA A 178 14.11 4.95 -7.13
N PRO A 179 14.31 6.18 -6.65
CA PRO A 179 14.76 6.39 -5.28
C PRO A 179 13.81 5.71 -4.28
N PRO A 180 14.27 5.34 -3.08
CA PRO A 180 13.39 4.75 -2.07
C PRO A 180 12.31 5.75 -1.65
N SER A 181 11.07 5.26 -1.51
CA SER A 181 9.94 6.05 -1.02
C SER A 181 10.16 6.48 0.43
N ARG A 182 9.83 7.74 0.74
CA ARG A 182 9.79 8.24 2.12
C ARG A 182 8.49 7.82 2.84
N ILE A 183 7.47 7.42 2.09
CA ILE A 183 6.22 6.95 2.68
C ILE A 183 6.34 5.44 2.94
N GLU A 184 6.48 5.09 4.21
CA GLU A 184 6.68 3.69 4.62
C GLU A 184 5.50 2.79 4.18
N GLY A 185 5.84 1.59 3.72
CA GLY A 185 4.88 0.55 3.35
C GLY A 185 4.33 0.63 1.94
N ILE A 186 4.57 1.73 1.23
CA ILE A 186 4.12 1.93 -0.16
C ILE A 186 5.22 2.51 -1.04
N GLY A 187 5.07 2.32 -2.35
CA GLY A 187 6.09 2.69 -3.32
C GLY A 187 7.30 1.75 -3.27
N ARG A 188 7.83 1.42 -4.43
CA ARG A 188 8.98 0.52 -4.56
C ARG A 188 9.99 1.07 -5.56
N PRO A 189 11.29 0.80 -5.38
CA PRO A 189 12.31 1.19 -6.34
C PRO A 189 12.14 0.50 -7.69
N THR A 190 11.58 -0.72 -7.70
CA THR A 190 11.29 -1.52 -8.89
C THR A 190 9.82 -1.96 -8.89
N ALA A 191 9.28 -2.25 -10.08
CA ALA A 191 7.94 -2.82 -10.17
C ALA A 191 7.95 -4.28 -9.71
N GLU A 192 7.18 -4.57 -8.67
CA GLU A 192 7.11 -5.91 -8.09
C GLU A 192 6.18 -6.83 -8.91
N PRO A 193 6.47 -8.14 -9.02
CA PRO A 193 5.64 -9.08 -9.79
C PRO A 193 4.17 -9.13 -9.34
N SER A 194 3.90 -8.88 -8.05
CA SER A 194 2.54 -8.85 -7.51
C SER A 194 1.74 -7.57 -7.83
N PHE A 195 2.37 -6.56 -8.43
CA PHE A 195 1.64 -5.39 -8.94
C PHE A 195 1.05 -5.71 -10.32
N VAL A 196 -0.27 -5.80 -10.40
CA VAL A 196 -1.02 -6.16 -11.62
C VAL A 196 -1.67 -4.93 -12.23
N PRO A 197 -1.04 -4.27 -13.24
CA PRO A 197 -1.59 -3.06 -13.87
C PRO A 197 -3.00 -3.24 -14.40
N GLY A 198 -3.35 -4.42 -14.92
CA GLY A 198 -4.68 -4.75 -15.42
C GLY A 198 -5.81 -4.69 -14.38
N CYS A 199 -5.50 -4.63 -13.09
CA CYS A 199 -6.47 -4.49 -12.00
C CYS A 199 -6.66 -3.03 -11.54
N VAL A 200 -5.92 -2.08 -12.15
CA VAL A 200 -5.94 -0.65 -11.83
C VAL A 200 -6.50 0.12 -13.03
N ASP A 201 -7.43 1.04 -12.80
CA ASP A 201 -8.04 1.85 -13.86
C ASP A 201 -7.32 3.17 -14.08
N ALA A 202 -6.74 3.74 -13.01
CA ALA A 202 -5.94 4.96 -13.08
C ALA A 202 -4.86 4.99 -12.00
N MET A 203 -3.79 5.72 -12.29
CA MET A 203 -2.75 6.05 -11.30
C MET A 203 -2.48 7.55 -11.25
N VAL A 204 -2.07 8.01 -10.07
CA VAL A 204 -1.55 9.35 -9.85
C VAL A 204 -0.25 9.27 -9.07
N LYS A 205 0.66 10.21 -9.32
CA LYS A 205 1.91 10.36 -8.59
C LYS A 205 1.74 11.43 -7.51
N VAL A 206 1.94 11.06 -6.26
CA VAL A 206 1.69 11.92 -5.10
C VAL A 206 3.01 12.39 -4.50
N PRO A 207 3.28 13.70 -4.47
CA PRO A 207 4.42 14.26 -3.74
C PRO A 207 4.37 13.93 -2.26
N ASP A 208 5.51 13.57 -1.67
CA ASP A 208 5.61 13.18 -0.25
C ASP A 208 5.09 14.28 0.68
N ALA A 209 5.38 15.56 0.38
CA ALA A 209 4.87 16.68 1.17
C ALA A 209 3.32 16.71 1.21
N LEU A 210 2.66 16.47 0.07
CA LEU A 210 1.19 16.43 0.02
C LEU A 210 0.63 15.20 0.74
N ALA A 211 1.28 14.05 0.63
CA ALA A 211 0.89 12.83 1.34
C ALA A 211 0.92 13.05 2.87
N LEU A 212 2.00 13.66 3.38
CA LEU A 212 2.17 13.93 4.80
C LEU A 212 1.23 15.04 5.32
N ALA A 213 1.00 16.08 4.53
CA ALA A 213 0.00 17.11 4.86
C ALA A 213 -1.43 16.52 4.90
N ALA A 214 -1.77 15.68 3.92
CA ALA A 214 -3.05 14.98 3.89
C ALA A 214 -3.22 14.02 5.08
N MET A 215 -2.16 13.30 5.47
CA MET A 215 -2.15 12.49 6.70
C MET A 215 -2.48 13.36 7.93
N ARG A 216 -1.84 14.52 8.08
CA ARG A 216 -2.12 15.48 9.17
C ARG A 216 -3.55 16.01 9.13
N TYR A 217 -4.07 16.31 7.94
CA TYR A 217 -5.45 16.74 7.74
C TYR A 217 -6.44 15.67 8.20
N VAL A 218 -6.28 14.41 7.73
CA VAL A 218 -7.11 13.28 8.11
C VAL A 218 -7.03 13.01 9.62
N ASN A 219 -5.83 13.07 10.22
CA ASN A 219 -5.65 12.96 11.66
C ASN A 219 -6.50 13.97 12.43
N ARG A 220 -6.45 15.26 12.03
CA ARG A 220 -7.27 16.31 12.67
C ARG A 220 -8.77 16.04 12.54
N ARG A 221 -9.21 15.57 11.36
CA ARG A 221 -10.63 15.28 11.09
C ARG A 221 -11.15 14.06 11.85
N LEU A 222 -10.34 13.03 11.99
CA LEU A 222 -10.73 11.77 12.66
C LEU A 222 -10.46 11.78 14.17
N GLY A 223 -9.66 12.71 14.69
CA GLY A 223 -9.22 12.71 16.08
C GLY A 223 -8.31 11.53 16.45
N ARG A 224 -7.67 10.89 15.46
CA ARG A 224 -6.73 9.78 15.67
C ARG A 224 -5.59 9.82 14.67
N ARG A 225 -4.41 9.35 15.09
CA ARG A 225 -3.24 9.26 14.22
C ARG A 225 -3.42 8.20 13.14
N VAL A 226 -2.97 8.51 11.92
CA VAL A 226 -2.97 7.61 10.76
C VAL A 226 -1.59 7.59 10.11
N GLY A 227 -1.26 6.56 9.33
CA GLY A 227 0.00 6.46 8.61
C GLY A 227 0.07 7.32 7.35
N GLY A 228 1.29 7.52 6.82
CA GLY A 228 1.55 8.30 5.61
C GLY A 228 0.84 7.75 4.37
N SER A 229 0.69 6.44 4.26
CA SER A 229 -0.06 5.78 3.18
C SER A 229 -1.55 6.17 3.14
N THR A 230 -2.17 6.42 4.32
CA THR A 230 -3.53 6.98 4.39
C THR A 230 -3.56 8.39 3.79
N GLY A 231 -2.54 9.20 4.05
CA GLY A 231 -2.42 10.55 3.46
C GLY A 231 -2.25 10.48 1.94
N THR A 232 -1.39 9.59 1.44
CA THR A 232 -1.22 9.36 0.00
C THR A 232 -2.54 8.99 -0.67
N ASN A 233 -3.29 8.06 -0.07
CA ASN A 233 -4.61 7.69 -0.53
C ASN A 233 -5.57 8.87 -0.55
N PHE A 234 -5.56 9.70 0.50
CA PHE A 234 -6.47 10.84 0.61
C PHE A 234 -6.19 11.92 -0.46
N VAL A 235 -4.94 12.15 -0.84
CA VAL A 235 -4.62 12.99 -2.01
C VAL A 235 -5.26 12.42 -3.28
N GLY A 236 -5.20 11.10 -3.47
CA GLY A 236 -5.88 10.41 -4.56
C GLY A 236 -7.41 10.60 -4.52
N VAL A 237 -8.03 10.55 -3.31
CA VAL A 237 -9.46 10.82 -3.12
C VAL A 237 -9.80 12.24 -3.56
N LEU A 238 -9.03 13.24 -3.12
CA LEU A 238 -9.26 14.64 -3.52
C LEU A 238 -9.16 14.83 -5.03
N ARG A 239 -8.18 14.18 -5.68
CA ARG A 239 -8.04 14.22 -7.15
C ARG A 239 -9.25 13.61 -7.87
N VAL A 240 -9.75 12.47 -7.38
CA VAL A 240 -10.96 11.83 -7.93
C VAL A 240 -12.18 12.72 -7.72
N ALA A 241 -12.35 13.26 -6.52
CA ALA A 241 -13.48 14.15 -6.18
C ALA A 241 -13.52 15.39 -7.10
N GLN A 242 -12.38 16.04 -7.32
CA GLN A 242 -12.26 17.15 -8.26
C GLN A 242 -12.63 16.75 -9.68
N ALA A 243 -12.18 15.59 -10.14
CA ALA A 243 -12.48 15.09 -11.46
C ALA A 243 -13.96 14.72 -11.64
N MET A 244 -14.59 14.10 -10.64
CA MET A 244 -16.04 13.79 -10.64
C MET A 244 -16.87 15.08 -10.63
N ARG A 245 -16.52 16.05 -9.76
CA ARG A 245 -17.20 17.35 -9.74
C ARG A 245 -17.13 18.07 -11.09
N ALA A 246 -15.97 18.11 -11.72
CA ALA A 246 -15.79 18.75 -13.02
C ALA A 246 -16.64 18.12 -14.15
N ARG A 247 -17.00 16.84 -13.99
CA ARG A 247 -17.84 16.09 -14.95
C ARG A 247 -19.32 16.00 -14.52
N GLY A 248 -19.70 16.54 -13.35
CA GLY A 248 -21.04 16.38 -12.80
C GLY A 248 -21.37 14.91 -12.47
N GLU A 249 -20.39 14.10 -12.14
CA GLU A 249 -20.58 12.69 -11.77
C GLU A 249 -20.94 12.56 -10.29
N ASP A 250 -22.01 11.82 -10.00
CA ASP A 250 -22.39 11.41 -8.65
C ASP A 250 -21.80 10.04 -8.31
N GLY A 251 -21.62 9.78 -7.00
CA GLY A 251 -21.16 8.49 -6.51
C GLY A 251 -20.31 8.60 -5.24
N SER A 252 -20.05 7.47 -4.63
CA SER A 252 -19.13 7.39 -3.48
C SER A 252 -17.71 7.13 -3.92
N ILE A 253 -16.77 7.69 -3.15
CA ILE A 253 -15.33 7.42 -3.25
C ILE A 253 -14.91 6.78 -1.93
N VAL A 254 -14.41 5.56 -2.02
CA VAL A 254 -13.92 4.83 -0.83
C VAL A 254 -12.41 4.80 -0.83
N THR A 255 -11.84 4.97 0.36
CA THR A 255 -10.39 4.74 0.57
C THR A 255 -10.15 3.93 1.85
N ILE A 256 -8.91 3.49 2.02
CA ILE A 256 -8.51 2.65 3.13
C ILE A 256 -7.78 3.51 4.15
N LEU A 257 -8.22 3.45 5.42
CA LEU A 257 -7.38 3.84 6.54
C LEU A 257 -6.40 2.70 6.80
N CYS A 258 -5.14 2.91 6.44
CA CYS A 258 -4.13 1.87 6.47
C CYS A 258 -3.70 1.54 7.91
N ASP A 259 -2.46 1.85 8.29
CA ASP A 259 -2.00 1.63 9.65
C ASP A 259 -2.20 2.86 10.56
N GLY A 260 -2.04 2.64 11.86
CA GLY A 260 -2.03 3.72 12.85
C GLY A 260 -0.75 4.56 12.78
N GLY A 261 -0.86 5.81 13.23
CA GLY A 261 0.24 6.76 13.18
C GLY A 261 1.23 6.67 14.34
N GLU A 262 0.99 5.82 15.33
CA GLU A 262 1.79 5.70 16.56
C GLU A 262 3.24 5.33 16.27
N ARG A 263 3.46 4.50 15.27
CA ARG A 263 4.80 4.05 14.83
C ARG A 263 5.63 5.14 14.15
N TYR A 264 5.02 6.28 13.81
CA TYR A 264 5.63 7.40 13.08
C TYR A 264 5.87 8.62 13.97
N GLU A 265 5.89 8.45 15.28
CA GLU A 265 6.03 9.52 16.26
C GLU A 265 7.36 10.26 16.11
N HIS A 266 8.43 9.55 15.77
CA HIS A 266 9.78 10.10 15.57
C HIS A 266 10.04 10.61 14.13
N SER A 267 9.11 10.42 13.21
CA SER A 267 9.19 10.86 11.81
C SER A 267 8.02 11.77 11.44
N TYR A 268 6.95 11.27 10.86
CA TYR A 268 5.86 12.08 10.30
C TYR A 268 5.09 12.94 11.32
N TYR A 269 5.19 12.64 12.60
CA TYR A 269 4.59 13.44 13.69
C TYR A 269 5.61 14.30 14.44
N ASN A 270 6.87 14.32 13.99
CA ASN A 270 7.94 15.15 14.56
C ASN A 270 8.24 16.34 13.62
N PRO A 271 8.06 17.60 14.08
CA PRO A 271 8.37 18.77 13.27
C PRO A 271 9.84 18.86 12.81
N ASP A 272 10.78 18.43 13.67
CA ASP A 272 12.21 18.48 13.35
C ASP A 272 12.58 17.53 12.19
N TRP A 273 11.84 16.45 12.03
CA TRP A 273 12.02 15.51 10.94
C TRP A 273 11.71 16.15 9.58
N TYR A 274 10.66 16.96 9.48
CA TYR A 274 10.33 17.66 8.21
C TYR A 274 11.44 18.62 7.80
N ALA A 275 12.02 19.33 8.77
CA ALA A 275 13.13 20.25 8.53
C ALA A 275 14.38 19.48 8.05
N ALA A 276 14.68 18.34 8.68
CA ALA A 276 15.82 17.49 8.31
C ALA A 276 15.67 16.90 6.88
N GLU A 277 14.44 16.54 6.49
CA GLU A 277 14.12 16.00 5.16
C GLU A 277 13.90 17.08 4.10
N GLY A 278 13.95 18.36 4.46
CA GLY A 278 13.73 19.48 3.53
C GLY A 278 12.30 19.56 3.00
N ILE A 279 11.30 19.14 3.77
CA ILE A 279 9.90 19.12 3.39
C ILE A 279 9.21 20.40 3.86
N ASP A 280 8.69 21.21 2.92
CA ASP A 280 7.83 22.36 3.25
C ASP A 280 6.41 21.88 3.56
N ILE A 281 6.22 21.46 4.81
CA ILE A 281 4.93 20.93 5.27
C ILE A 281 3.87 22.01 5.41
N GLU A 282 4.24 23.26 5.68
CA GLU A 282 3.28 24.35 5.86
C GLU A 282 2.62 24.74 4.54
N GLN A 283 3.37 24.80 3.46
CA GLN A 283 2.83 25.03 2.12
C GLN A 283 1.90 23.86 1.73
N ALA A 284 2.33 22.64 1.95
CA ALA A 284 1.53 21.45 1.65
C ALA A 284 0.23 21.39 2.49
N ASP A 285 0.27 21.74 3.77
CA ASP A 285 -0.92 21.82 4.64
C ASP A 285 -1.96 22.82 4.09
N ARG A 286 -1.53 23.98 3.56
CA ARG A 286 -2.43 24.96 2.92
C ARG A 286 -3.09 24.38 1.66
N VAL A 287 -2.30 23.78 0.78
CA VAL A 287 -2.82 23.15 -0.46
C VAL A 287 -3.86 22.08 -0.15
N ILE A 288 -3.59 21.21 0.81
CA ILE A 288 -4.52 20.14 1.21
C ILE A 288 -5.78 20.71 1.86
N ALA A 289 -5.67 21.69 2.73
CA ALA A 289 -6.84 22.33 3.36
C ALA A 289 -7.74 23.01 2.31
N GLU A 290 -7.15 23.78 1.40
CA GLU A 290 -7.89 24.43 0.31
C GLU A 290 -8.56 23.43 -0.62
N ALA A 291 -7.91 22.32 -0.94
CA ALA A 291 -8.47 21.27 -1.80
C ALA A 291 -9.58 20.45 -1.10
N ALA A 292 -9.48 20.25 0.21
CA ALA A 292 -10.41 19.42 0.98
C ALA A 292 -11.64 20.19 1.50
N ASP A 293 -11.44 21.43 1.96
CA ASP A 293 -12.49 22.25 2.57
C ASP A 293 -13.08 23.29 1.60
N GLY A 294 -12.49 23.47 0.41
CA GLY A 294 -12.88 24.44 -0.61
C GLY A 294 -12.76 23.92 -2.03
N ASP A 295 -12.43 24.81 -2.95
CA ASP A 295 -12.25 24.52 -4.37
C ASP A 295 -10.79 24.73 -4.83
N GLY A 296 -9.83 24.70 -3.89
CA GLY A 296 -8.42 24.85 -4.19
C GLY A 296 -7.92 23.72 -5.11
N PRO A 297 -7.17 24.06 -6.17
CA PRO A 297 -6.66 23.04 -7.09
C PRO A 297 -5.52 22.25 -6.45
N LEU A 298 -5.46 20.96 -6.72
CA LEU A 298 -4.24 20.17 -6.51
C LEU A 298 -3.24 20.46 -7.64
N PRO A 299 -1.93 20.36 -7.38
CA PRO A 299 -0.93 20.40 -8.43
C PRO A 299 -1.12 19.24 -9.43
N ASP A 300 -0.37 19.27 -10.54
CA ASP A 300 -0.39 18.16 -11.48
C ASP A 300 0.18 16.89 -10.82
N LEU A 301 -0.68 15.90 -10.62
CA LEU A 301 -0.35 14.58 -10.09
C LEU A 301 -0.04 13.57 -11.20
N GLN A 302 0.25 14.02 -12.42
CA GLN A 302 0.58 13.19 -13.57
C GLN A 302 -0.42 12.02 -13.76
N PRO A 303 -1.72 12.28 -13.87
CA PRO A 303 -2.73 11.22 -13.94
C PRO A 303 -2.57 10.40 -15.22
N VAL A 304 -2.53 9.07 -15.06
CA VAL A 304 -2.56 8.10 -16.15
C VAL A 304 -3.79 7.22 -15.98
N SER A 305 -4.56 7.02 -17.06
CA SER A 305 -5.77 6.19 -17.04
C SER A 305 -5.77 5.19 -18.18
N ARG A 306 -6.13 3.95 -17.87
CA ARG A 306 -6.29 2.87 -18.87
C ARG A 306 -7.46 3.14 -19.82
N HIS A 307 -8.49 3.81 -19.34
CA HIS A 307 -9.65 4.17 -20.11
C HIS A 307 -9.70 5.69 -20.28
N PRO A 308 -9.93 6.22 -21.50
CA PRO A 308 -10.17 7.63 -21.64
C PRO A 308 -11.38 8.03 -20.78
N PRO A 309 -11.46 9.29 -20.30
CA PRO A 309 -12.64 9.76 -19.60
C PRO A 309 -13.87 9.47 -20.46
N ARG A 310 -14.89 8.86 -19.86
CA ARG A 310 -16.18 8.69 -20.55
C ARG A 310 -16.69 10.08 -20.89
N ALA A 311 -16.99 10.30 -22.18
CA ALA A 311 -17.52 11.56 -22.68
C ALA A 311 -18.90 11.86 -22.06
#